data_26833b37f7f31249556683906a8e602f
#
_entry.id   26833b37f7f31249556683906a8e602f
#
_cell.length_a   1.000
_cell.length_b   1.000
_cell.length_c   1.000
_cell.angle_alpha   90.00
_cell.angle_beta   90.00
_cell.angle_gamma   90.00
#
_symmetry.space_group_name_H-M   'P 1'
#
loop_
_entity.id
_entity.type
_entity.pdbx_description
1 polymer ?
#
loop_
_entity_poly.entity_id
_entity_poly.type
_entity_poly.pdbx_seq_one_letter_code
_entity_poly.pdbx_strand_id
1 'polypeptide(L)'
;MQYKTVIFDLDGTLLNTLDDLAGATNYALTQHGLPARTKDEVRWFVGNGIRKLIKRAVPAEASAELQEQVYATFNTYYKAHCNDKTKAYDGIMELLAALRKAGCRTAIVSNKADYGVQELVKQYFAGQMDAACGEREGIAKKPAPEMLFAVMEKLGAEKNATIYIGDSDTDIETARNAGIPCIGACWGFRGRDFLVQHGAKLLAENPQEVWKLLQD
;
A
#
# COMPACT_ATOMS: atom_id res chain seq x y z
N MET A 1 0.13 5.51 -25.52
CA MET A 1 0.44 5.12 -24.16
C MET A 1 1.03 3.71 -24.16
N GLN A 2 2.24 3.55 -23.66
CA GLN A 2 2.99 2.29 -23.66
C GLN A 2 2.35 1.25 -22.74
N TYR A 3 1.92 1.68 -21.52
CA TYR A 3 1.38 0.79 -20.51
C TYR A 3 -0.13 0.62 -20.68
N LYS A 4 -0.58 -0.64 -20.64
CA LYS A 4 -1.99 -1.06 -20.72
C LYS A 4 -2.55 -1.48 -19.36
N THR A 5 -1.68 -1.75 -18.40
CA THR A 5 -2.03 -2.13 -17.03
C THR A 5 -1.23 -1.30 -16.04
N VAL A 6 -1.92 -0.66 -15.11
CA VAL A 6 -1.33 0.15 -14.05
C VAL A 6 -1.73 -0.46 -12.71
N ILE A 7 -0.75 -0.92 -11.96
CA ILE A 7 -0.97 -1.58 -10.67
C ILE A 7 -0.45 -0.66 -9.56
N PHE A 8 -1.22 -0.48 -8.51
CA PHE A 8 -0.95 0.45 -7.42
C PHE A 8 -0.76 -0.29 -6.10
N ASP A 9 0.09 0.21 -5.22
CA ASP A 9 -0.10 0.00 -3.79
C ASP A 9 -1.31 0.79 -3.28
N LEU A 10 -1.75 0.50 -2.07
CA LEU A 10 -2.92 1.12 -1.45
C LEU A 10 -2.53 2.17 -0.41
N ASP A 11 -1.93 1.71 0.71
CA ASP A 11 -1.61 2.54 1.88
C ASP A 11 -0.41 3.45 1.59
N GLY A 12 -0.61 4.76 1.54
CA GLY A 12 0.44 5.73 1.19
C GLY A 12 0.51 6.05 -0.32
N THR A 13 -0.17 5.30 -1.17
CA THR A 13 -0.18 5.51 -2.62
C THR A 13 -1.54 6.00 -3.11
N LEU A 14 -2.59 5.22 -2.98
CA LEU A 14 -3.96 5.61 -3.34
C LEU A 14 -4.70 6.27 -2.16
N LEU A 15 -4.51 5.75 -0.95
CA LEU A 15 -5.17 6.20 0.26
C LEU A 15 -4.17 6.66 1.33
N ASN A 16 -4.48 7.78 1.97
CA ASN A 16 -3.84 8.17 3.22
C ASN A 16 -4.55 7.48 4.38
N THR A 17 -4.01 6.36 4.81
CA THR A 17 -4.53 5.52 5.89
C THR A 17 -3.78 5.70 7.21
N LEU A 18 -2.83 6.63 7.27
CA LEU A 18 -1.88 6.75 8.37
C LEU A 18 -2.56 7.08 9.71
N ASP A 19 -3.60 7.92 9.70
CA ASP A 19 -4.30 8.33 10.92
C ASP A 19 -5.02 7.15 11.57
N ASP A 20 -5.66 6.31 10.78
CA ASP A 20 -6.37 5.13 11.28
C ASP A 20 -5.40 4.04 11.74
N LEU A 21 -4.29 3.84 11.02
CA LEU A 21 -3.22 2.93 11.43
C LEU A 21 -2.57 3.38 12.75
N ALA A 22 -2.28 4.68 12.89
CA ALA A 22 -1.71 5.23 14.13
C ALA A 22 -2.70 5.15 15.30
N GLY A 23 -3.96 5.47 15.06
CA GLY A 23 -5.03 5.34 16.05
C GLY A 23 -5.17 3.90 16.56
N ALA A 24 -5.26 2.93 15.66
CA ALA A 24 -5.37 1.52 16.03
C ALA A 24 -4.12 0.98 16.74
N THR A 25 -2.92 1.40 16.27
CA THR A 25 -1.67 1.04 16.94
C THR A 25 -1.65 1.54 18.38
N ASN A 26 -1.97 2.81 18.59
CA ASN A 26 -1.96 3.42 19.92
C ASN A 26 -3.08 2.87 20.81
N TYR A 27 -4.26 2.60 20.26
CA TYR A 27 -5.31 1.90 20.99
C TYR A 27 -4.79 0.56 21.52
N ALA A 28 -4.22 -0.27 20.64
CA ALA A 28 -3.73 -1.58 21.02
C ALA A 28 -2.59 -1.50 22.07
N LEU A 29 -1.63 -0.59 21.89
CA LEU A 29 -0.54 -0.38 22.86
C LEU A 29 -1.08 0.01 24.25
N THR A 30 -1.99 0.98 24.31
CA THR A 30 -2.53 1.48 25.58
C THR A 30 -3.38 0.45 26.31
N GLN A 31 -4.12 -0.42 25.60
CA GLN A 31 -4.85 -1.52 26.21
C GLN A 31 -3.95 -2.54 26.94
N HIS A 32 -2.67 -2.60 26.56
CA HIS A 32 -1.66 -3.46 27.17
C HIS A 32 -0.67 -2.70 28.06
N GLY A 33 -0.99 -1.46 28.46
CA GLY A 33 -0.14 -0.64 29.33
C GLY A 33 1.19 -0.20 28.70
N LEU A 34 1.28 -0.23 27.36
CA LEU A 34 2.48 0.16 26.62
C LEU A 34 2.41 1.65 26.21
N PRO A 35 3.57 2.33 26.06
CA PRO A 35 3.62 3.72 25.65
C PRO A 35 3.08 3.89 24.22
N ALA A 36 2.33 4.97 24.00
CA ALA A 36 1.89 5.34 22.67
C ALA A 36 3.06 5.76 21.78
N ARG A 37 2.88 5.60 20.46
CA ARG A 37 3.81 6.03 19.43
C ARG A 37 3.32 7.30 18.76
N THR A 38 4.24 8.14 18.34
CA THR A 38 3.92 9.29 17.48
C THR A 38 3.44 8.81 16.11
N LYS A 39 2.68 9.66 15.42
CA LYS A 39 2.25 9.37 14.04
C LYS A 39 3.44 9.16 13.10
N ASP A 40 4.53 9.92 13.31
CA ASP A 40 5.76 9.77 12.53
C ASP A 40 6.46 8.43 12.76
N GLU A 41 6.53 7.94 14.00
CA GLU A 41 7.04 6.59 14.26
C GLU A 41 6.19 5.53 13.55
N VAL A 42 4.86 5.62 13.68
CA VAL A 42 3.95 4.66 13.01
C VAL A 42 4.12 4.72 11.50
N ARG A 43 4.29 5.89 10.90
CA ARG A 43 4.57 6.05 9.47
C ARG A 43 5.77 5.23 9.01
N TRP A 44 6.84 5.15 9.83
CA TRP A 44 8.02 4.34 9.54
C TRP A 44 7.80 2.84 9.79
N PHE A 45 6.86 2.47 10.65
CA PHE A 45 6.56 1.07 10.94
C PHE A 45 5.71 0.38 9.88
N VAL A 46 4.90 1.15 9.13
CA VAL A 46 3.97 0.67 8.08
C VAL A 46 4.72 0.19 6.83
N GLY A 47 4.08 -0.62 5.98
CA GLY A 47 4.54 -1.05 4.65
C GLY A 47 4.82 -2.54 4.52
N ASN A 48 5.10 -3.24 5.63
CA ASN A 48 5.46 -4.67 5.59
C ASN A 48 4.43 -5.60 6.28
N GLY A 49 3.17 -5.15 6.37
CA GLY A 49 2.08 -5.86 7.04
C GLY A 49 1.98 -5.60 8.54
N ILE A 50 0.80 -5.90 9.11
CA ILE A 50 0.44 -5.51 10.49
C ILE A 50 1.35 -6.17 11.53
N ARG A 51 1.75 -7.43 11.34
CA ARG A 51 2.66 -8.11 12.30
C ARG A 51 3.99 -7.38 12.45
N LYS A 52 4.58 -6.89 11.35
CA LYS A 52 5.82 -6.10 11.41
C LYS A 52 5.60 -4.71 12.00
N LEU A 53 4.45 -4.08 11.74
CA LEU A 53 4.06 -2.82 12.37
C LEU A 53 4.02 -3.00 13.89
N ILE A 54 3.28 -3.98 14.40
CA ILE A 54 3.18 -4.23 15.85
C ILE A 54 4.54 -4.57 16.47
N LYS A 55 5.33 -5.45 15.83
CA LYS A 55 6.68 -5.76 16.30
C LYS A 55 7.58 -4.53 16.45
N ARG A 56 7.44 -3.53 15.56
CA ARG A 56 8.20 -2.28 15.61
C ARG A 56 7.62 -1.29 16.64
N ALA A 57 6.31 -1.37 16.90
CA ALA A 57 5.60 -0.46 17.79
C ALA A 57 5.78 -0.82 19.27
N VAL A 58 5.83 -2.10 19.62
CA VAL A 58 6.06 -2.55 21.01
C VAL A 58 7.52 -2.29 21.43
N PRO A 59 7.83 -2.23 22.74
CA PRO A 59 9.21 -2.20 23.23
C PRO A 59 10.03 -3.39 22.71
N ALA A 60 11.35 -3.20 22.50
CA ALA A 60 12.22 -4.22 21.94
C ALA A 60 12.30 -5.51 22.79
N GLU A 61 12.13 -5.37 24.13
CA GLU A 61 12.11 -6.44 25.13
C GLU A 61 10.75 -7.13 25.26
N ALA A 62 9.72 -6.70 24.54
CA ALA A 62 8.39 -7.30 24.62
C ALA A 62 8.43 -8.77 24.20
N SER A 63 7.84 -9.64 25.05
CA SER A 63 7.74 -11.06 24.73
C SER A 63 6.93 -11.33 23.46
N ALA A 64 7.15 -12.49 22.83
CA ALA A 64 6.37 -12.90 21.67
C ALA A 64 4.87 -13.01 21.98
N GLU A 65 4.53 -13.44 23.21
CA GLU A 65 3.16 -13.51 23.69
C GLU A 65 2.50 -12.14 23.78
N LEU A 66 3.19 -11.14 24.34
CA LEU A 66 2.69 -9.77 24.42
C LEU A 66 2.52 -9.17 23.01
N GLN A 67 3.48 -9.41 22.09
CA GLN A 67 3.35 -8.98 20.69
C GLN A 67 2.09 -9.56 20.03
N GLU A 68 1.78 -10.83 20.27
CA GLU A 68 0.57 -11.48 19.72
C GLU A 68 -0.72 -10.92 20.35
N GLN A 69 -0.73 -10.64 21.64
CA GLN A 69 -1.87 -9.99 22.30
C GLN A 69 -2.14 -8.59 21.74
N VAL A 70 -1.09 -7.77 21.57
CA VAL A 70 -1.19 -6.43 20.98
C VAL A 70 -1.67 -6.54 19.53
N TYR A 71 -1.15 -7.50 18.76
CA TYR A 71 -1.59 -7.76 17.39
C TYR A 71 -3.07 -8.14 17.30
N ALA A 72 -3.56 -9.00 18.18
CA ALA A 72 -4.97 -9.40 18.23
C ALA A 72 -5.88 -8.20 18.57
N THR A 73 -5.48 -7.39 19.56
CA THR A 73 -6.19 -6.17 19.95
C THR A 73 -6.23 -5.16 18.79
N PHE A 74 -5.08 -4.95 18.11
CA PHE A 74 -5.01 -4.11 16.92
C PHE A 74 -6.00 -4.57 15.85
N ASN A 75 -5.97 -5.85 15.47
CA ASN A 75 -6.83 -6.37 14.41
C ASN A 75 -8.32 -6.20 14.72
N THR A 76 -8.72 -6.49 15.98
CA THR A 76 -10.11 -6.32 16.41
C THR A 76 -10.56 -4.86 16.28
N TYR A 77 -9.74 -3.93 16.75
CA TYR A 77 -10.05 -2.51 16.67
C TYR A 77 -10.00 -1.99 15.24
N TYR A 78 -8.92 -2.28 14.51
CA TYR A 78 -8.70 -1.78 13.16
C TYR A 78 -9.75 -2.26 12.16
N LYS A 79 -10.28 -3.46 12.33
CA LYS A 79 -11.37 -3.98 11.49
C LYS A 79 -12.62 -3.08 11.54
N ALA A 80 -12.91 -2.45 12.68
CA ALA A 80 -14.04 -1.54 12.84
C ALA A 80 -13.71 -0.09 12.50
N HIS A 81 -12.42 0.29 12.57
CA HIS A 81 -11.95 1.68 12.52
C HIS A 81 -10.92 1.96 11.41
N CYS A 82 -10.79 1.08 10.41
CA CYS A 82 -9.78 1.24 9.34
C CYS A 82 -10.14 2.33 8.32
N ASN A 83 -11.25 3.01 8.52
CA ASN A 83 -11.79 3.98 7.58
C ASN A 83 -12.49 5.18 8.26
N ASP A 84 -12.10 5.50 9.49
CA ASP A 84 -12.66 6.66 10.22
C ASP A 84 -12.08 7.98 9.69
N LYS A 85 -10.80 7.99 9.29
CA LYS A 85 -10.04 9.17 8.82
C LYS A 85 -9.35 8.93 7.48
N THR A 86 -9.40 7.71 6.98
CA THR A 86 -8.83 7.33 5.68
C THR A 86 -9.47 8.16 4.56
N LYS A 87 -8.67 8.60 3.61
CA LYS A 87 -9.14 9.32 2.42
C LYS A 87 -8.22 9.08 1.23
N ALA A 88 -8.74 9.20 0.02
CA ALA A 88 -7.92 9.22 -1.17
C ALA A 88 -7.00 10.45 -1.19
N TYR A 89 -5.79 10.30 -1.73
CA TYR A 89 -4.94 11.46 -2.00
C TYR A 89 -5.55 12.32 -3.11
N ASP A 90 -5.31 13.62 -3.06
CA ASP A 90 -5.79 14.58 -4.05
C ASP A 90 -5.30 14.22 -5.45
N GLY A 91 -6.19 14.18 -6.43
CA GLY A 91 -5.90 13.84 -7.82
C GLY A 91 -5.93 12.34 -8.16
N ILE A 92 -6.10 11.44 -7.18
CA ILE A 92 -6.17 9.98 -7.44
C ILE A 92 -7.42 9.63 -8.25
N MET A 93 -8.57 10.18 -7.92
CA MET A 93 -9.81 9.86 -8.63
C MET A 93 -9.76 10.34 -10.08
N GLU A 94 -9.17 11.49 -10.32
CA GLU A 94 -8.93 12.05 -11.67
C GLU A 94 -7.96 11.19 -12.47
N LEU A 95 -6.86 10.71 -11.85
CA LEU A 95 -5.92 9.79 -12.46
C LEU A 95 -6.60 8.48 -12.87
N LEU A 96 -7.37 7.86 -11.96
CA LEU A 96 -8.08 6.61 -12.26
C LEU A 96 -9.10 6.79 -13.40
N ALA A 97 -9.84 7.89 -13.40
CA ALA A 97 -10.79 8.22 -14.48
C ALA A 97 -10.07 8.40 -15.82
N ALA A 98 -8.90 9.07 -15.84
CA ALA A 98 -8.09 9.26 -17.03
C ALA A 98 -7.54 7.93 -17.57
N LEU A 99 -7.05 7.04 -16.68
CA LEU A 99 -6.57 5.70 -17.04
C LEU A 99 -7.67 4.85 -17.66
N ARG A 100 -8.86 4.84 -17.07
CA ARG A 100 -10.02 4.12 -17.63
C ARG A 100 -10.44 4.67 -18.99
N LYS A 101 -10.50 6.01 -19.15
CA LYS A 101 -10.80 6.64 -20.43
C LYS A 101 -9.79 6.27 -21.51
N ALA A 102 -8.53 6.08 -21.13
CA ALA A 102 -7.45 5.62 -22.02
C ALA A 102 -7.47 4.09 -22.28
N GLY A 103 -8.42 3.36 -21.71
CA GLY A 103 -8.55 1.90 -21.87
C GLY A 103 -7.53 1.09 -21.07
N CYS A 104 -6.90 1.69 -20.05
CA CYS A 104 -5.99 0.97 -19.16
C CYS A 104 -6.77 0.15 -18.13
N ARG A 105 -6.24 -1.02 -17.81
CA ARG A 105 -6.66 -1.80 -16.65
C ARG A 105 -5.97 -1.27 -15.41
N THR A 106 -6.69 -1.24 -14.30
CA THR A 106 -6.19 -0.75 -13.03
C THR A 106 -6.34 -1.80 -11.95
N ALA A 107 -5.33 -1.98 -11.11
CA ALA A 107 -5.39 -2.94 -10.03
C ALA A 107 -4.65 -2.47 -8.77
N ILE A 108 -4.89 -3.17 -7.66
CA ILE A 108 -4.22 -2.94 -6.38
C ILE A 108 -3.49 -4.21 -5.95
N VAL A 109 -2.24 -4.03 -5.46
CA VAL A 109 -1.45 -5.08 -4.78
C VAL A 109 -0.86 -4.47 -3.51
N SER A 110 -1.30 -4.94 -2.34
CA SER A 110 -0.93 -4.35 -1.05
C SER A 110 -0.57 -5.40 0.01
N ASN A 111 0.35 -5.05 0.92
CA ASN A 111 0.64 -5.83 2.13
C ASN A 111 -0.41 -5.68 3.24
N LYS A 112 -1.47 -4.91 2.99
CA LYS A 112 -2.65 -4.86 3.84
C LYS A 112 -3.41 -6.17 3.76
N ALA A 113 -4.01 -6.62 4.86
CA ALA A 113 -4.87 -7.80 4.89
C ALA A 113 -5.97 -7.72 3.80
N ASP A 114 -6.19 -8.80 3.05
CA ASP A 114 -7.06 -8.79 1.86
C ASP A 114 -8.49 -8.31 2.16
N TYR A 115 -9.07 -8.71 3.29
CA TYR A 115 -10.40 -8.21 3.69
C TYR A 115 -10.46 -6.67 3.77
N GLY A 116 -9.40 -6.05 4.28
CA GLY A 116 -9.31 -4.59 4.39
C GLY A 116 -9.10 -3.92 3.03
N VAL A 117 -8.35 -4.57 2.11
CA VAL A 117 -8.21 -4.09 0.73
C VAL A 117 -9.57 -4.11 0.03
N GLN A 118 -10.31 -5.21 0.11
CA GLN A 118 -11.61 -5.37 -0.55
C GLN A 118 -12.64 -4.35 -0.01
N GLU A 119 -12.66 -4.10 1.30
CA GLU A 119 -13.56 -3.11 1.90
C GLU A 119 -13.26 -1.68 1.39
N LEU A 120 -11.98 -1.29 1.41
CA LEU A 120 -11.58 0.04 0.93
C LEU A 120 -11.78 0.20 -0.58
N VAL A 121 -11.55 -0.84 -1.38
CA VAL A 121 -11.85 -0.82 -2.82
C VAL A 121 -13.33 -0.59 -3.07
N LYS A 122 -14.20 -1.30 -2.35
CA LYS A 122 -15.65 -1.14 -2.47
C LYS A 122 -16.09 0.28 -2.12
N GLN A 123 -15.47 0.87 -1.10
CA GLN A 123 -15.86 2.19 -0.60
C GLN A 123 -15.33 3.34 -1.45
N TYR A 124 -14.04 3.30 -1.84
CA TYR A 124 -13.37 4.41 -2.51
C TYR A 124 -13.30 4.25 -4.03
N PHE A 125 -13.20 3.01 -4.52
CA PHE A 125 -12.83 2.73 -5.90
C PHE A 125 -13.82 1.80 -6.61
N ALA A 126 -15.09 1.78 -6.18
CA ALA A 126 -16.13 0.97 -6.80
C ALA A 126 -16.20 1.22 -8.32
N GLY A 127 -16.02 0.16 -9.11
CA GLY A 127 -15.98 0.25 -10.57
C GLY A 127 -14.72 0.90 -11.17
N GLN A 128 -13.72 1.27 -10.36
CA GLN A 128 -12.46 1.84 -10.84
C GLN A 128 -11.32 0.81 -10.90
N MET A 129 -11.41 -0.30 -10.16
CA MET A 129 -10.39 -1.34 -10.12
C MET A 129 -10.89 -2.62 -10.78
N ASP A 130 -10.07 -3.17 -11.69
CA ASP A 130 -10.34 -4.43 -12.39
C ASP A 130 -9.90 -5.64 -11.54
N ALA A 131 -8.94 -5.44 -10.63
CA ALA A 131 -8.50 -6.43 -9.65
C ALA A 131 -7.95 -5.77 -8.39
N ALA A 132 -8.01 -6.47 -7.26
CA ALA A 132 -7.33 -6.08 -6.02
C ALA A 132 -6.87 -7.35 -5.29
N CYS A 133 -5.68 -7.28 -4.69
CA CYS A 133 -5.07 -8.35 -3.92
C CYS A 133 -4.37 -7.77 -2.69
N GLY A 134 -4.76 -8.25 -1.51
CA GLY A 134 -4.10 -8.01 -0.25
C GLY A 134 -3.34 -9.22 0.27
N GLU A 135 -2.69 -9.07 1.44
CA GLU A 135 -2.02 -10.16 2.14
C GLU A 135 -3.03 -11.24 2.52
N ARG A 136 -2.76 -12.46 2.12
CA ARG A 136 -3.55 -13.66 2.45
C ARG A 136 -2.67 -14.89 2.56
N GLU A 137 -3.14 -15.90 3.27
CA GLU A 137 -2.43 -17.15 3.45
C GLU A 137 -2.14 -17.84 2.09
N GLY A 138 -0.97 -18.46 1.98
CA GLY A 138 -0.53 -19.20 0.79
C GLY A 138 0.07 -18.35 -0.34
N ILE A 139 0.10 -17.02 -0.23
CA ILE A 139 0.77 -16.14 -1.20
C ILE A 139 1.81 -15.28 -0.48
N ALA A 140 3.04 -15.31 -0.98
CA ALA A 140 4.11 -14.47 -0.42
C ALA A 140 3.80 -12.99 -0.66
N LYS A 141 3.98 -12.18 0.42
CA LYS A 141 3.72 -10.75 0.38
C LYS A 141 4.90 -9.96 -0.17
N LYS A 142 4.66 -8.73 -0.58
CA LYS A 142 5.70 -7.79 -1.04
C LYS A 142 6.85 -7.71 -0.01
N PRO A 143 8.12 -7.72 -0.44
CA PRO A 143 8.60 -7.50 -1.81
C PRO A 143 8.66 -8.74 -2.72
N ALA A 144 8.14 -9.88 -2.30
CA ALA A 144 7.96 -11.04 -3.17
C ALA A 144 6.92 -10.70 -4.27
N PRO A 145 7.15 -11.11 -5.55
CA PRO A 145 6.34 -10.66 -6.68
C PRO A 145 5.05 -11.48 -6.90
N GLU A 146 4.79 -12.50 -6.09
CA GLU A 146 3.73 -13.49 -6.31
C GLU A 146 2.34 -12.86 -6.36
N MET A 147 2.01 -11.92 -5.45
CA MET A 147 0.73 -11.21 -5.50
C MET A 147 0.59 -10.38 -6.78
N LEU A 148 1.69 -9.78 -7.24
CA LEU A 148 1.72 -9.00 -8.47
C LEU A 148 1.50 -9.91 -9.69
N PHE A 149 2.16 -11.05 -9.75
CA PHE A 149 1.95 -12.04 -10.82
C PHE A 149 0.53 -12.59 -10.83
N ALA A 150 -0.05 -12.89 -9.67
CA ALA A 150 -1.44 -13.34 -9.58
C ALA A 150 -2.44 -12.31 -10.13
N VAL A 151 -2.21 -11.02 -9.85
CA VAL A 151 -3.03 -9.93 -10.40
C VAL A 151 -2.81 -9.76 -11.90
N MET A 152 -1.57 -9.83 -12.37
CA MET A 152 -1.26 -9.75 -13.81
C MET A 152 -1.88 -10.92 -14.59
N GLU A 153 -1.81 -12.15 -14.08
CA GLU A 153 -2.45 -13.32 -14.67
C GLU A 153 -3.98 -13.15 -14.76
N LYS A 154 -4.62 -12.75 -13.65
CA LYS A 154 -6.06 -12.47 -13.62
C LYS A 154 -6.49 -11.44 -14.67
N LEU A 155 -5.65 -10.45 -14.93
CA LEU A 155 -5.90 -9.41 -15.93
C LEU A 155 -5.45 -9.79 -17.35
N GLY A 156 -4.73 -10.89 -17.55
CA GLY A 156 -4.06 -11.18 -18.81
C GLY A 156 -3.07 -10.07 -19.20
N ALA A 157 -2.33 -9.54 -18.23
CA ALA A 157 -1.42 -8.41 -18.39
C ALA A 157 -0.01 -8.89 -18.75
N GLU A 158 0.59 -8.28 -19.75
CA GLU A 158 1.97 -8.53 -20.17
C GLU A 158 2.96 -7.63 -19.40
N LYS A 159 4.14 -8.14 -19.05
CA LYS A 159 5.16 -7.39 -18.31
C LYS A 159 5.60 -6.09 -18.98
N ASN A 160 5.81 -6.14 -20.29
CA ASN A 160 6.23 -4.99 -21.11
C ASN A 160 5.16 -3.90 -21.23
N ALA A 161 3.90 -4.23 -20.92
CA ALA A 161 2.76 -3.31 -20.94
C ALA A 161 2.20 -3.01 -19.55
N THR A 162 2.93 -3.38 -18.48
CA THR A 162 2.52 -3.19 -17.08
C THR A 162 3.51 -2.30 -16.35
N ILE A 163 2.99 -1.41 -15.50
CA ILE A 163 3.79 -0.57 -14.60
C ILE A 163 3.20 -0.62 -13.19
N TYR A 164 4.08 -0.55 -12.19
CA TYR A 164 3.72 -0.51 -10.78
C TYR A 164 3.89 0.91 -10.21
N ILE A 165 3.03 1.31 -9.27
CA ILE A 165 3.11 2.61 -8.60
C ILE A 165 3.01 2.37 -7.08
N GLY A 166 3.99 2.87 -6.34
CA GLY A 166 4.03 2.72 -4.90
C GLY A 166 4.91 3.75 -4.22
N ASP A 167 4.80 3.88 -2.90
CA ASP A 167 5.44 4.96 -2.13
C ASP A 167 6.59 4.49 -1.22
N SER A 168 7.01 3.23 -1.34
CA SER A 168 7.99 2.62 -0.44
C SER A 168 9.10 1.83 -1.15
N ASP A 169 10.16 1.53 -0.41
CA ASP A 169 11.21 0.58 -0.81
C ASP A 169 10.65 -0.80 -1.16
N THR A 170 9.67 -1.27 -0.40
CA THR A 170 8.98 -2.52 -0.65
C THR A 170 8.34 -2.55 -2.05
N ASP A 171 7.79 -1.44 -2.52
CA ASP A 171 7.16 -1.33 -3.85
C ASP A 171 8.18 -1.36 -4.97
N ILE A 172 9.26 -0.58 -4.81
CA ILE A 172 10.38 -0.54 -5.76
C ILE A 172 10.98 -1.95 -5.91
N GLU A 173 11.19 -2.63 -4.79
CA GLU A 173 11.74 -3.98 -4.77
C GLU A 173 10.77 -5.01 -5.37
N THR A 174 9.47 -4.90 -5.09
CA THR A 174 8.43 -5.76 -5.69
C THR A 174 8.43 -5.66 -7.21
N ALA A 175 8.42 -4.44 -7.74
CA ALA A 175 8.45 -4.20 -9.19
C ALA A 175 9.75 -4.72 -9.82
N ARG A 176 10.90 -4.49 -9.16
CA ARG A 176 12.20 -5.02 -9.59
C ARG A 176 12.20 -6.55 -9.63
N ASN A 177 11.68 -7.22 -8.58
CA ASN A 177 11.60 -8.68 -8.50
C ASN A 177 10.63 -9.25 -9.54
N ALA A 178 9.58 -8.51 -9.89
CA ALA A 178 8.67 -8.88 -10.98
C ALA A 178 9.23 -8.60 -12.39
N GLY A 179 10.27 -7.79 -12.50
CA GLY A 179 10.85 -7.38 -13.78
C GLY A 179 9.98 -6.40 -14.55
N ILE A 180 9.27 -5.49 -13.84
CA ILE A 180 8.47 -4.41 -14.43
C ILE A 180 8.94 -3.05 -13.90
N PRO A 181 8.66 -1.94 -14.62
CA PRO A 181 8.98 -0.60 -14.15
C PRO A 181 8.12 -0.19 -12.96
N CYS A 182 8.66 0.75 -12.15
CA CYS A 182 7.99 1.34 -10.99
C CYS A 182 8.07 2.86 -11.04
N ILE A 183 6.95 3.54 -10.77
CA ILE A 183 6.92 4.96 -10.42
C ILE A 183 6.82 5.09 -8.91
N GLY A 184 7.78 5.80 -8.30
CA GLY A 184 7.73 6.15 -6.89
C GLY A 184 6.81 7.32 -6.63
N ALA A 185 5.81 7.11 -5.76
CA ALA A 185 4.83 8.12 -5.35
C ALA A 185 5.41 8.97 -4.21
N CYS A 186 5.93 10.16 -4.53
CA CYS A 186 6.63 11.03 -3.57
C CYS A 186 5.70 11.64 -2.51
N TRP A 187 4.38 11.69 -2.76
CA TRP A 187 3.36 12.19 -1.81
C TRP A 187 3.05 11.23 -0.67
N GLY A 188 3.57 9.99 -0.75
CA GLY A 188 3.28 8.93 0.20
C GLY A 188 4.06 9.00 1.51
N PHE A 189 4.14 7.87 2.21
CA PHE A 189 4.70 7.80 3.55
C PHE A 189 6.23 8.01 3.61
N ARG A 190 6.97 7.68 2.54
CA ARG A 190 8.44 7.70 2.53
C ARG A 190 9.03 8.99 1.96
N GLY A 191 8.38 9.59 0.98
CA GLY A 191 8.86 10.80 0.33
C GLY A 191 10.01 10.57 -0.66
N ARG A 192 10.32 11.63 -1.42
CA ARG A 192 11.23 11.58 -2.58
C ARG A 192 12.62 11.07 -2.26
N ASP A 193 13.28 11.66 -1.25
CA ASP A 193 14.68 11.35 -0.97
C ASP A 193 14.88 9.89 -0.59
N PHE A 194 13.98 9.35 0.20
CA PHE A 194 13.98 7.94 0.55
C PHE A 194 13.83 7.04 -0.68
N LEU A 195 12.89 7.35 -1.57
CA LEU A 195 12.65 6.57 -2.78
C LEU A 195 13.87 6.60 -3.71
N VAL A 196 14.52 7.75 -3.87
CA VAL A 196 15.77 7.89 -4.63
C VAL A 196 16.87 7.00 -4.05
N GLN A 197 17.07 7.05 -2.72
CA GLN A 197 18.08 6.25 -2.02
C GLN A 197 17.84 4.74 -2.19
N HIS A 198 16.57 4.31 -2.38
CA HIS A 198 16.20 2.90 -2.60
C HIS A 198 16.07 2.52 -4.08
N GLY A 199 16.54 3.40 -4.99
CA GLY A 199 16.73 3.08 -6.40
C GLY A 199 15.51 3.32 -7.29
N ALA A 200 14.56 4.16 -6.87
CA ALA A 200 13.48 4.62 -7.75
C ALA A 200 14.07 5.39 -8.93
N LYS A 201 13.72 4.99 -10.15
CA LYS A 201 14.17 5.64 -11.39
C LYS A 201 13.15 6.64 -11.94
N LEU A 202 11.88 6.36 -11.73
CA LEU A 202 10.77 7.23 -12.11
C LEU A 202 10.09 7.70 -10.83
N LEU A 203 9.85 8.99 -10.71
CA LEU A 203 9.26 9.62 -9.52
C LEU A 203 8.18 10.59 -9.95
N ALA A 204 7.11 10.64 -9.19
CA ALA A 204 6.02 11.59 -9.35
C ALA A 204 5.71 12.28 -8.02
N GLU A 205 5.61 13.62 -8.04
CA GLU A 205 5.26 14.41 -6.85
C GLU A 205 3.77 14.39 -6.55
N ASN A 206 2.95 14.07 -7.55
CA ASN A 206 1.49 14.05 -7.47
C ASN A 206 0.90 13.12 -8.55
N PRO A 207 -0.39 12.76 -8.46
CA PRO A 207 -1.03 11.88 -9.44
C PRO A 207 -1.06 12.45 -10.86
N GLN A 208 -1.04 13.76 -11.05
CA GLN A 208 -1.00 14.39 -12.37
C GLN A 208 0.35 14.13 -13.08
N GLU A 209 1.44 14.07 -12.34
CA GLU A 209 2.75 13.70 -12.90
C GLU A 209 2.82 12.22 -13.28
N VAL A 210 2.16 11.33 -12.52
CA VAL A 210 2.00 9.93 -12.93
C VAL A 210 1.35 9.86 -14.31
N TRP A 211 0.25 10.60 -14.53
CA TRP A 211 -0.42 10.63 -15.82
C TRP A 211 0.50 11.07 -16.97
N LYS A 212 1.33 12.10 -16.74
CA LYS A 212 2.30 12.57 -17.74
C LYS A 212 3.33 11.49 -18.08
N LEU A 213 3.96 10.88 -17.03
CA LEU A 213 4.95 9.82 -17.20
C LEU A 213 4.41 8.58 -17.93
N LEU A 214 3.11 8.33 -17.86
CA LEU A 214 2.49 7.21 -18.58
C LEU A 214 2.19 7.52 -20.05
N GLN A 215 2.23 8.80 -20.45
CA GLN A 215 1.98 9.23 -21.84
C GLN A 215 3.26 9.26 -22.69
N ASP A 216 4.42 9.47 -22.05
CA ASP A 216 5.73 9.43 -22.67
C ASP A 216 6.11 7.99 -23.06
#